data_37c756c313b945e9d508d08808780d1b
#
_entry.id   37c756c313b945e9d508d08808780d1b
#
_cell.length_a   1.000
_cell.length_b   1.000
_cell.length_c   1.000
_cell.angle_alpha   90.00
_cell.angle_beta   90.00
_cell.angle_gamma   90.00
#
_symmetry.space_group_name_H-M   'P 1'
#
loop_
_entity.id
_entity.type
_entity.pdbx_description
1 polymer ?
#
loop_
_entity_poly.entity_id
_entity_poly.type
_entity_poly.pdbx_seq_one_letter_code
_entity_poly.pdbx_strand_id
1 'polypeptide(L)'
;MLLALLSGCVRGINPQQTEQFQAAQKAFDSAVKPEDFVKVAAMYQELLDPPNRFISGEVYYDLGNAWMRAKQPGRAIAAYRQAERYLPRDPHREENLREALKAEPDAHRPILETILFWQNWLSYPEKFYLATVAIALTLLLATCMLFTPRRSLKRLTLALAAFSLLAVFSAGYDFWRFDYIKHGVTIESDVTARKGNAESYEPALTENLSEGTEFRLLDRRPNWLLIRLPGGQEGWIPEKAAVVY
;
A
#
# COMPACT_ATOMS: atom_id res chain seq x y z
N MET A 1 29.00 15.98 7.24
CA MET A 1 28.63 16.28 5.83
C MET A 1 28.08 15.06 5.08
N LEU A 2 28.30 13.81 5.51
CA LEU A 2 27.75 12.61 4.87
C LEU A 2 26.28 12.30 5.22
N LEU A 3 25.78 12.76 6.37
CA LEU A 3 24.39 12.57 6.84
C LEU A 3 23.37 13.44 6.09
N ALA A 4 23.80 14.54 5.46
CA ALA A 4 22.91 15.43 4.70
C ALA A 4 22.53 14.89 3.30
N LEU A 5 23.27 13.91 2.76
CA LEU A 5 22.96 13.29 1.48
C LEU A 5 21.89 12.17 1.60
N LEU A 6 21.61 11.72 2.82
CA LEU A 6 20.58 10.71 3.10
C LEU A 6 19.16 11.30 3.15
N SER A 7 19.04 12.63 3.24
CA SER A 7 17.76 13.34 3.24
C SER A 7 17.20 13.64 1.85
N GLY A 8 17.88 13.24 0.79
CA GLY A 8 17.55 13.61 -0.59
C GLY A 8 16.35 12.92 -1.23
N CYS A 9 15.71 11.96 -0.54
CA CYS A 9 14.45 11.34 -1.01
C CYS A 9 13.21 11.82 -0.25
N VAL A 10 13.37 12.62 0.76
CA VAL A 10 12.29 13.48 1.24
C VAL A 10 12.21 14.64 0.25
N ARG A 11 11.35 14.55 -0.78
CA ARG A 11 10.87 15.75 -1.47
C ARG A 11 10.56 16.74 -0.37
N GLY A 12 11.29 17.88 -0.34
CA GLY A 12 11.16 18.84 0.73
C GLY A 12 9.68 19.10 0.94
N ILE A 13 9.18 18.84 2.16
CA ILE A 13 7.77 18.99 2.49
C ILE A 13 7.45 20.44 2.15
N ASN A 14 6.59 20.64 1.17
CA ASN A 14 6.14 21.97 0.78
C ASN A 14 5.42 22.56 1.99
N PRO A 15 5.77 23.76 2.48
CA PRO A 15 5.10 24.38 3.62
C PRO A 15 3.57 24.37 3.47
N GLN A 16 3.05 24.56 2.26
CA GLN A 16 1.64 24.49 1.95
C GLN A 16 1.04 23.10 2.22
N GLN A 17 1.74 22.01 1.87
CA GLN A 17 1.28 20.65 2.13
C GLN A 17 1.24 20.34 3.62
N THR A 18 2.22 20.88 4.39
CA THR A 18 2.24 20.76 5.85
C THR A 18 1.04 21.49 6.47
N GLU A 19 0.75 22.71 5.99
CA GLU A 19 -0.40 23.48 6.46
C GLU A 19 -1.71 22.78 6.15
N GLN A 20 -1.88 22.27 4.94
CA GLN A 20 -3.06 21.50 4.55
C GLN A 20 -3.23 20.23 5.39
N PHE A 21 -2.15 19.50 5.67
CA PHE A 21 -2.18 18.32 6.54
C PHE A 21 -2.59 18.68 7.97
N GLN A 22 -2.01 19.73 8.55
CA GLN A 22 -2.38 20.21 9.88
C GLN A 22 -3.84 20.69 9.93
N ALA A 23 -4.33 21.33 8.87
CA ALA A 23 -5.72 21.72 8.75
C ALA A 23 -6.66 20.50 8.74
N ALA A 24 -6.29 19.44 8.01
CA ALA A 24 -7.06 18.19 8.01
C ALA A 24 -7.06 17.52 9.38
N GLN A 25 -5.92 17.48 10.08
CA GLN A 25 -5.83 16.94 11.45
C GLN A 25 -6.72 17.74 12.42
N LYS A 26 -6.65 19.06 12.37
CA LYS A 26 -7.51 19.92 13.20
C LYS A 26 -9.00 19.72 12.89
N ALA A 27 -9.34 19.55 11.62
CA ALA A 27 -10.71 19.24 11.21
C ALA A 27 -11.15 17.87 11.75
N PHE A 28 -10.25 16.86 11.73
CA PHE A 28 -10.53 15.54 12.31
C PHE A 28 -10.82 15.62 13.80
N ASP A 29 -10.00 16.35 14.57
CA ASP A 29 -10.16 16.51 16.02
C ASP A 29 -11.46 17.24 16.40
N SER A 30 -11.95 18.11 15.53
CA SER A 30 -13.20 18.87 15.75
C SER A 30 -14.45 18.18 15.20
N ALA A 31 -14.31 17.14 14.39
CA ALA A 31 -15.42 16.41 13.78
C ALA A 31 -16.16 15.56 14.82
N VAL A 32 -17.48 15.55 14.75
CA VAL A 32 -18.34 14.81 15.68
C VAL A 32 -19.25 13.83 14.93
N LYS A 33 -19.81 14.26 13.80
CA LYS A 33 -20.77 13.47 13.03
C LYS A 33 -20.09 12.73 11.88
N PRO A 34 -20.63 11.59 11.44
CA PRO A 34 -20.09 10.86 10.28
C PRO A 34 -19.92 11.73 9.03
N GLU A 35 -20.83 12.67 8.77
CA GLU A 35 -20.78 13.57 7.62
C GLU A 35 -19.59 14.56 7.68
N ASP A 36 -19.17 14.94 8.89
CA ASP A 36 -18.00 15.79 9.08
C ASP A 36 -16.72 15.02 8.74
N PHE A 37 -16.64 13.74 9.12
CA PHE A 37 -15.50 12.88 8.77
C PHE A 37 -15.42 12.59 7.26
N VAL A 38 -16.52 12.59 6.51
CA VAL A 38 -16.49 12.55 5.04
C VAL A 38 -15.76 13.77 4.48
N LYS A 39 -15.98 14.97 5.03
CA LYS A 39 -15.27 16.20 4.61
C LYS A 39 -13.79 16.12 4.97
N VAL A 40 -13.46 15.61 6.15
CA VAL A 40 -12.09 15.39 6.58
C VAL A 40 -11.38 14.40 5.65
N ALA A 41 -12.04 13.29 5.31
CA ALA A 41 -11.48 12.31 4.34
C ALA A 41 -11.23 12.96 2.97
N ALA A 42 -12.11 13.85 2.51
CA ALA A 42 -11.88 14.60 1.28
C ALA A 42 -10.64 15.51 1.36
N MET A 43 -10.38 16.14 2.51
CA MET A 43 -9.16 16.95 2.72
C MET A 43 -7.89 16.09 2.64
N TYR A 44 -7.87 14.91 3.26
CA TYR A 44 -6.75 13.98 3.13
C TYR A 44 -6.60 13.44 1.70
N GLN A 45 -7.70 13.17 1.01
CA GLN A 45 -7.69 12.72 -0.38
C GLN A 45 -7.10 13.80 -1.30
N GLU A 46 -7.43 15.08 -1.10
CA GLU A 46 -6.87 16.20 -1.86
C GLU A 46 -5.35 16.31 -1.71
N LEU A 47 -4.79 15.95 -0.56
CA LEU A 47 -3.34 15.89 -0.35
C LEU A 47 -2.67 14.79 -1.21
N LEU A 48 -3.36 13.68 -1.39
CA LEU A 48 -2.85 12.52 -2.14
C LEU A 48 -3.01 12.68 -3.66
N ASP A 49 -4.04 13.41 -4.09
CA ASP A 49 -4.38 13.59 -5.49
C ASP A 49 -3.48 14.64 -6.20
N PRO A 50 -3.37 14.58 -7.53
CA PRO A 50 -2.74 15.65 -8.29
C PRO A 50 -3.46 17.00 -8.12
N PRO A 51 -2.75 18.12 -8.05
CA PRO A 51 -1.31 18.29 -8.26
C PRO A 51 -0.47 18.01 -7.01
N ASN A 52 -1.06 17.93 -5.82
CA ASN A 52 -0.37 17.88 -4.54
C ASN A 52 0.54 16.66 -4.41
N ARG A 53 0.00 15.45 -4.65
CA ARG A 53 0.71 14.16 -4.57
C ARG A 53 1.60 14.03 -3.32
N PHE A 54 1.08 14.46 -2.18
CA PHE A 54 1.75 14.29 -0.88
C PHE A 54 1.54 12.86 -0.39
N ILE A 55 2.25 11.93 -1.01
CA ILE A 55 2.14 10.50 -0.72
C ILE A 55 2.93 10.20 0.55
N SER A 56 2.20 9.93 1.64
CA SER A 56 2.72 9.56 2.95
C SER A 56 1.89 8.44 3.54
N GLY A 57 2.54 7.53 4.27
CA GLY A 57 1.83 6.49 5.01
C GLY A 57 0.90 7.05 6.08
N GLU A 58 1.30 8.14 6.72
CA GLU A 58 0.51 8.86 7.72
C GLU A 58 -0.77 9.44 7.12
N VAL A 59 -0.68 10.07 5.93
CA VAL A 59 -1.86 10.62 5.25
C VAL A 59 -2.84 9.52 4.87
N TYR A 60 -2.35 8.38 4.35
CA TYR A 60 -3.21 7.23 4.07
C TYR A 60 -3.83 6.62 5.34
N TYR A 61 -3.08 6.57 6.43
CA TYR A 61 -3.57 6.07 7.72
C TYR A 61 -4.67 6.96 8.27
N ASP A 62 -4.46 8.28 8.29
CA ASP A 62 -5.43 9.27 8.77
C ASP A 62 -6.67 9.32 7.86
N LEU A 63 -6.50 9.15 6.55
CA LEU A 63 -7.60 8.97 5.61
C LEU A 63 -8.45 7.74 5.98
N GLY A 64 -7.79 6.61 6.31
CA GLY A 64 -8.46 5.41 6.79
C GLY A 64 -9.25 5.64 8.08
N ASN A 65 -8.66 6.34 9.04
CA ASN A 65 -9.31 6.72 10.29
C ASN A 65 -10.55 7.61 10.03
N ALA A 66 -10.45 8.58 9.13
CA ALA A 66 -11.57 9.43 8.76
C ALA A 66 -12.72 8.61 8.13
N TRP A 67 -12.41 7.67 7.23
CA TRP A 67 -13.43 6.80 6.64
C TRP A 67 -14.07 5.85 7.66
N MET A 68 -13.31 5.31 8.62
CA MET A 68 -13.88 4.52 9.71
C MET A 68 -14.88 5.32 10.53
N ARG A 69 -14.53 6.54 10.91
CA ARG A 69 -15.42 7.46 11.62
C ARG A 69 -16.62 7.90 10.78
N ALA A 70 -16.46 7.97 9.45
CA ALA A 70 -17.54 8.21 8.50
C ALA A 70 -18.46 6.99 8.29
N LYS A 71 -18.20 5.85 8.94
CA LYS A 71 -18.91 4.56 8.79
C LYS A 71 -18.86 4.01 7.36
N GLN A 72 -17.71 4.18 6.69
CA GLN A 72 -17.43 3.65 5.37
C GLN A 72 -16.22 2.68 5.43
N PRO A 73 -16.38 1.48 6.00
CA PRO A 73 -15.27 0.55 6.24
C PRO A 73 -14.58 0.10 4.96
N GLY A 74 -15.29 -0.05 3.84
CA GLY A 74 -14.67 -0.40 2.57
C GLY A 74 -13.64 0.62 2.11
N ARG A 75 -13.93 1.92 2.21
CA ARG A 75 -12.96 2.99 1.91
C ARG A 75 -11.81 3.04 2.89
N ALA A 76 -12.08 2.77 4.17
CA ALA A 76 -11.05 2.71 5.20
C ALA A 76 -10.06 1.58 4.93
N ILE A 77 -10.53 0.39 4.55
CA ILE A 77 -9.69 -0.75 4.17
C ILE A 77 -8.75 -0.36 3.03
N ALA A 78 -9.27 0.28 1.96
CA ALA A 78 -8.45 0.72 0.85
C ALA A 78 -7.32 1.67 1.31
N ALA A 79 -7.64 2.63 2.17
CA ALA A 79 -6.67 3.59 2.68
C ALA A 79 -5.62 2.92 3.58
N TYR A 80 -6.01 2.04 4.51
CA TYR A 80 -5.08 1.29 5.35
C TYR A 80 -4.18 0.34 4.57
N ARG A 81 -4.68 -0.28 3.48
CA ARG A 81 -3.88 -1.10 2.57
C ARG A 81 -2.83 -0.27 1.82
N GLN A 82 -3.16 0.95 1.43
CA GLN A 82 -2.18 1.86 0.85
C GLN A 82 -1.17 2.36 1.88
N ALA A 83 -1.61 2.60 3.13
CA ALA A 83 -0.70 2.94 4.24
C ALA A 83 0.30 1.81 4.54
N GLU A 84 -0.07 0.54 4.40
CA GLU A 84 0.78 -0.63 4.62
C GLU A 84 2.11 -0.55 3.88
N ARG A 85 2.09 -0.01 2.67
CA ARG A 85 3.26 0.18 1.80
C ARG A 85 4.34 1.07 2.45
N TYR A 86 3.92 2.04 3.25
CA TYR A 86 4.78 3.06 3.86
C TYR A 86 4.97 2.85 5.36
N LEU A 87 4.00 2.26 6.03
CA LEU A 87 3.96 2.02 7.47
C LEU A 87 3.80 0.51 7.80
N PRO A 88 4.72 -0.36 7.33
CA PRO A 88 4.56 -1.81 7.51
C PRO A 88 4.67 -2.24 8.99
N ARG A 89 5.32 -1.44 9.84
CA ARG A 89 5.60 -1.74 11.25
C ARG A 89 4.63 -1.07 12.22
N ASP A 90 3.64 -0.33 11.73
CA ASP A 90 2.70 0.39 12.58
C ASP A 90 1.61 -0.56 13.13
N PRO A 91 1.61 -0.84 14.46
CA PRO A 91 0.62 -1.74 15.06
C PRO A 91 -0.80 -1.15 15.04
N HIS A 92 -0.93 0.18 15.14
CA HIS A 92 -2.24 0.83 15.13
C HIS A 92 -2.90 0.72 13.75
N ARG A 93 -2.11 0.86 12.67
CA ARG A 93 -2.62 0.62 11.30
C ARG A 93 -3.11 -0.83 11.16
N GLU A 94 -2.33 -1.81 11.65
CA GLU A 94 -2.72 -3.23 11.56
C GLU A 94 -3.99 -3.52 12.35
N GLU A 95 -4.11 -2.96 13.56
CA GLU A 95 -5.29 -3.11 14.41
C GLU A 95 -6.53 -2.48 13.78
N ASN A 96 -6.43 -1.23 13.30
CA ASN A 96 -7.53 -0.53 12.66
C ASN A 96 -7.98 -1.21 11.34
N LEU A 97 -7.04 -1.74 10.56
CA LEU A 97 -7.36 -2.54 9.37
C LEU A 97 -8.12 -3.82 9.75
N ARG A 98 -7.69 -4.50 10.82
CA ARG A 98 -8.36 -5.71 11.32
C ARG A 98 -9.78 -5.41 11.78
N GLU A 99 -9.98 -4.30 12.49
CA GLU A 99 -11.30 -3.82 12.90
C GLU A 99 -12.17 -3.54 11.67
N ALA A 100 -11.65 -2.84 10.66
CA ALA A 100 -12.36 -2.53 9.43
C ALA A 100 -12.78 -3.80 8.66
N LEU A 101 -11.92 -4.79 8.61
CA LEU A 101 -12.18 -6.10 7.99
C LEU A 101 -13.10 -6.99 8.83
N LYS A 102 -13.38 -6.64 10.09
CA LYS A 102 -14.05 -7.50 11.08
C LYS A 102 -13.39 -8.87 11.21
N ALA A 103 -12.06 -8.90 11.01
CA ALA A 103 -11.27 -10.13 11.00
C ALA A 103 -10.96 -10.58 12.43
N GLU A 104 -11.02 -11.89 12.67
CA GLU A 104 -10.63 -12.44 13.97
C GLU A 104 -9.11 -12.26 14.22
N PRO A 105 -8.70 -12.08 15.51
CA PRO A 105 -7.29 -11.85 15.85
C PRO A 105 -6.35 -12.98 15.43
N ASP A 106 -6.86 -14.22 15.35
CA ASP A 106 -6.10 -15.43 15.06
C ASP A 106 -6.22 -15.91 13.60
N ALA A 107 -6.68 -15.05 12.69
CA ALA A 107 -6.71 -15.38 11.27
C ALA A 107 -5.31 -15.84 10.81
N HIS A 108 -5.24 -17.05 10.27
CA HIS A 108 -3.99 -17.70 9.86
C HIS A 108 -3.21 -16.81 8.89
N ARG A 109 -2.01 -16.38 9.30
CA ARG A 109 -1.08 -15.68 8.40
C ARG A 109 -0.68 -16.65 7.28
N PRO A 110 -0.68 -16.20 6.02
CA PRO A 110 -0.21 -17.03 4.93
C PRO A 110 1.21 -17.55 5.19
N ILE A 111 1.47 -18.81 4.87
CA ILE A 111 2.80 -19.45 5.05
C ILE A 111 3.90 -18.60 4.42
N LEU A 112 3.61 -17.95 3.29
CA LEU A 112 4.55 -17.07 2.60
C LEU A 112 4.97 -15.86 3.45
N GLU A 113 4.07 -15.27 4.23
CA GLU A 113 4.39 -14.17 5.15
C GLU A 113 5.27 -14.63 6.30
N THR A 114 5.11 -15.87 6.75
CA THR A 114 5.98 -16.46 7.77
C THR A 114 7.39 -16.71 7.23
N ILE A 115 7.51 -17.18 5.97
CA ILE A 115 8.80 -17.40 5.32
C ILE A 115 9.49 -16.06 5.02
N LEU A 116 8.75 -15.07 4.58
CA LEU A 116 9.25 -13.74 4.22
C LEU A 116 9.13 -12.73 5.38
N PHE A 117 9.34 -13.18 6.62
CA PHE A 117 9.16 -12.38 7.83
C PHE A 117 9.92 -11.04 7.81
N TRP A 118 11.05 -10.96 7.10
CA TRP A 118 11.83 -9.72 6.96
C TRP A 118 11.18 -8.68 6.03
N GLN A 119 10.18 -9.06 5.20
CA GLN A 119 9.55 -8.16 4.24
C GLN A 119 8.85 -6.97 4.92
N ASN A 120 8.33 -7.17 6.11
CA ASN A 120 7.65 -6.13 6.87
C ASN A 120 8.59 -5.29 7.77
N TRP A 121 9.93 -5.53 7.71
CA TRP A 121 10.90 -4.77 8.51
C TRP A 121 11.22 -3.41 7.93
N LEU A 122 11.11 -3.26 6.61
CA LEU A 122 11.38 -2.02 5.89
C LEU A 122 10.15 -1.64 5.05
N SER A 123 9.89 -0.35 4.97
CA SER A 123 8.88 0.18 4.07
C SER A 123 9.31 0.04 2.60
N TYR A 124 8.34 0.11 1.69
CA TYR A 124 8.59 0.05 0.26
C TYR A 124 9.71 1.00 -0.21
N PRO A 125 9.68 2.32 0.10
CA PRO A 125 10.76 3.21 -0.31
C PRO A 125 12.10 2.91 0.37
N GLU A 126 12.10 2.47 1.63
CA GLU A 126 13.34 2.10 2.35
C GLU A 126 14.07 0.93 1.66
N LYS A 127 13.33 -0.07 1.15
CA LYS A 127 13.91 -1.22 0.42
C LYS A 127 14.57 -0.80 -0.87
N PHE A 128 13.93 0.07 -1.66
CA PHE A 128 14.52 0.59 -2.90
C PHE A 128 15.78 1.39 -2.62
N TYR A 129 15.74 2.23 -1.59
CA TYR A 129 16.91 2.99 -1.17
C TYR A 129 18.05 2.07 -0.72
N LEU A 130 17.76 1.08 0.13
CA LEU A 130 18.74 0.09 0.60
C LEU A 130 19.37 -0.67 -0.57
N ALA A 131 18.55 -1.15 -1.51
CA ALA A 131 19.04 -1.86 -2.70
C ALA A 131 19.97 -0.96 -3.53
N THR A 132 19.58 0.29 -3.77
CA THR A 132 20.39 1.26 -4.54
C THR A 132 21.74 1.52 -3.88
N VAL A 133 21.74 1.78 -2.57
CA VAL A 133 22.98 2.02 -1.81
C VAL A 133 23.88 0.78 -1.80
N ALA A 134 23.29 -0.40 -1.59
CA ALA A 134 24.04 -1.66 -1.58
C ALA A 134 24.71 -1.95 -2.94
N ILE A 135 24.00 -1.72 -4.04
CA ILE A 135 24.55 -1.85 -5.40
C ILE A 135 25.70 -0.86 -5.60
N ALA A 136 25.50 0.42 -5.26
CA ALA A 136 26.52 1.46 -5.42
C ALA A 136 27.81 1.12 -4.66
N LEU A 137 27.68 0.66 -3.41
CA LEU A 137 28.81 0.23 -2.60
C LEU A 137 29.50 -1.03 -3.17
N THR A 138 28.73 -1.99 -3.70
CA THR A 138 29.26 -3.18 -4.36
C THR A 138 30.10 -2.80 -5.57
N LEU A 139 29.61 -1.90 -6.42
CA LEU A 139 30.32 -1.41 -7.60
C LEU A 139 31.58 -0.65 -7.21
N LEU A 140 31.51 0.21 -6.18
CA LEU A 140 32.67 0.92 -5.66
C LEU A 140 33.76 -0.03 -5.19
N LEU A 141 33.41 -1.04 -4.39
CA LEU A 141 34.36 -2.05 -3.91
C LEU A 141 34.93 -2.90 -5.06
N ALA A 142 34.09 -3.27 -6.02
CA ALA A 142 34.54 -4.00 -7.21
C ALA A 142 35.56 -3.18 -8.02
N THR A 143 35.32 -1.87 -8.18
CA THR A 143 36.26 -0.95 -8.83
C THR A 143 37.56 -0.82 -8.04
N CYS A 144 37.51 -0.71 -6.72
CA CYS A 144 38.71 -0.67 -5.87
C CYS A 144 39.55 -1.96 -5.97
N MET A 145 38.89 -3.09 -6.19
CA MET A 145 39.62 -4.38 -6.40
C MET A 145 40.51 -4.40 -7.66
N LEU A 146 40.18 -3.60 -8.68
CA LEU A 146 41.04 -3.50 -9.89
C LEU A 146 42.40 -2.91 -9.55
N PHE A 147 42.47 -2.05 -8.55
CA PHE A 147 43.71 -1.39 -8.12
C PHE A 147 44.38 -2.07 -6.93
N THR A 148 43.62 -2.80 -6.12
CA THR A 148 44.12 -3.41 -4.88
C THR A 148 43.56 -4.82 -4.68
N PRO A 149 44.13 -5.86 -5.33
CA PRO A 149 43.54 -7.20 -5.31
C PRO A 149 43.90 -7.95 -4.00
N ARG A 150 43.19 -7.61 -2.90
CA ARG A 150 43.34 -8.27 -1.59
C ARG A 150 42.25 -9.33 -1.42
N ARG A 151 42.60 -10.51 -0.86
CA ARG A 151 41.63 -11.60 -0.62
C ARG A 151 40.48 -11.19 0.31
N SER A 152 40.75 -10.34 1.33
CA SER A 152 39.72 -9.79 2.23
C SER A 152 38.73 -8.90 1.49
N LEU A 153 39.23 -8.04 0.59
CA LEU A 153 38.39 -7.15 -0.21
C LEU A 153 37.48 -7.96 -1.15
N LYS A 154 38.00 -9.02 -1.76
CA LYS A 154 37.21 -9.93 -2.60
C LYS A 154 36.08 -10.58 -1.81
N ARG A 155 36.35 -11.10 -0.60
CA ARG A 155 35.31 -11.71 0.26
C ARG A 155 34.20 -10.67 0.65
N LEU A 156 34.62 -9.45 1.01
CA LEU A 156 33.70 -8.36 1.36
C LEU A 156 32.83 -7.98 0.15
N THR A 157 33.42 -7.83 -1.03
CA THR A 157 32.67 -7.51 -2.26
C THR A 157 31.65 -8.60 -2.60
N LEU A 158 32.04 -9.88 -2.48
CA LEU A 158 31.11 -10.99 -2.72
C LEU A 158 29.97 -11.02 -1.71
N ALA A 159 30.26 -10.79 -0.42
CA ALA A 159 29.22 -10.74 0.62
C ALA A 159 28.25 -9.58 0.36
N LEU A 160 28.78 -8.40 0.02
CA LEU A 160 27.96 -7.23 -0.29
C LEU A 160 27.16 -7.42 -1.59
N ALA A 161 27.72 -8.09 -2.60
CA ALA A 161 27.00 -8.46 -3.81
C ALA A 161 25.82 -9.40 -3.53
N ALA A 162 26.03 -10.41 -2.69
CA ALA A 162 24.96 -11.32 -2.26
C ALA A 162 23.87 -10.58 -1.49
N PHE A 163 24.25 -9.67 -0.59
CA PHE A 163 23.30 -8.80 0.13
C PHE A 163 22.55 -7.89 -0.83
N SER A 164 23.20 -7.29 -1.83
CA SER A 164 22.56 -6.45 -2.85
C SER A 164 21.53 -7.22 -3.66
N LEU A 165 21.82 -8.46 -4.04
CA LEU A 165 20.87 -9.33 -4.74
C LEU A 165 19.63 -9.62 -3.87
N LEU A 166 19.84 -9.91 -2.58
CA LEU A 166 18.72 -10.11 -1.65
C LEU A 166 17.87 -8.84 -1.48
N ALA A 167 18.51 -7.67 -1.38
CA ALA A 167 17.82 -6.39 -1.27
C ALA A 167 17.01 -6.05 -2.55
N VAL A 168 17.59 -6.32 -3.73
CA VAL A 168 16.89 -6.17 -5.02
C VAL A 168 15.69 -7.11 -5.11
N PHE A 169 15.86 -8.38 -4.70
CA PHE A 169 14.76 -9.35 -4.67
C PHE A 169 13.64 -8.88 -3.74
N SER A 170 13.98 -8.40 -2.54
CA SER A 170 13.02 -7.88 -1.58
C SER A 170 12.26 -6.68 -2.12
N ALA A 171 12.95 -5.70 -2.74
CA ALA A 171 12.32 -4.55 -3.37
C ALA A 171 11.47 -4.94 -4.59
N GLY A 172 11.95 -5.89 -5.40
CA GLY A 172 11.22 -6.43 -6.56
C GLY A 172 9.94 -7.17 -6.18
N TYR A 173 9.97 -7.91 -5.06
CA TYR A 173 8.77 -8.56 -4.52
C TYR A 173 7.70 -7.52 -4.11
N ASP A 174 8.11 -6.43 -3.43
CA ASP A 174 7.17 -5.36 -3.08
C ASP A 174 6.63 -4.62 -4.31
N PHE A 175 7.49 -4.36 -5.31
CA PHE A 175 7.03 -3.81 -6.58
C PHE A 175 5.97 -4.69 -7.24
N TRP A 176 6.21 -6.01 -7.28
CA TRP A 176 5.24 -6.96 -7.82
C TRP A 176 3.94 -6.97 -7.01
N ARG A 177 4.02 -6.95 -5.67
CA ARG A 177 2.87 -6.97 -4.77
C ARG A 177 2.03 -5.69 -4.83
N PHE A 178 2.67 -4.52 -4.83
CA PHE A 178 1.98 -3.24 -4.70
C PHE A 178 1.73 -2.51 -6.02
N ASP A 179 2.59 -2.67 -7.01
CA ASP A 179 2.47 -1.93 -8.27
C ASP A 179 1.95 -2.79 -9.42
N TYR A 180 2.36 -4.05 -9.50
CA TYR A 180 1.97 -4.92 -10.60
C TYR A 180 0.62 -5.60 -10.36
N ILE A 181 0.40 -6.17 -9.17
CA ILE A 181 -0.88 -6.76 -8.81
C ILE A 181 -1.78 -5.66 -8.26
N LYS A 182 -2.83 -5.34 -9.00
CA LYS A 182 -3.84 -4.39 -8.51
C LYS A 182 -4.86 -5.12 -7.64
N HIS A 183 -5.06 -4.57 -6.46
CA HIS A 183 -6.05 -5.01 -5.51
C HIS A 183 -7.17 -3.97 -5.39
N GLY A 184 -8.27 -4.37 -4.82
CA GLY A 184 -9.36 -3.47 -4.54
C GLY A 184 -10.27 -4.01 -3.46
N VAL A 185 -11.22 -3.20 -3.08
CA VAL A 185 -12.22 -3.51 -2.07
C VAL A 185 -13.58 -2.92 -2.47
N THR A 186 -14.65 -3.63 -2.20
CA THR A 186 -16.01 -3.14 -2.38
C THR A 186 -16.33 -2.03 -1.36
N ILE A 187 -16.97 -0.96 -1.82
CA ILE A 187 -17.37 0.18 -1.00
C ILE A 187 -18.89 0.32 -0.88
N GLU A 188 -19.62 -0.56 -1.52
CA GLU A 188 -21.07 -0.68 -1.43
C GLU A 188 -21.43 -2.06 -0.87
N SER A 189 -22.55 -2.15 -0.19
CA SER A 189 -23.13 -3.42 0.25
C SER A 189 -23.99 -3.99 -0.87
N ASP A 190 -24.13 -5.32 -0.88
CA ASP A 190 -25.04 -6.04 -1.80
C ASP A 190 -24.65 -5.93 -3.29
N VAL A 191 -23.33 -5.96 -3.57
CA VAL A 191 -22.81 -5.88 -4.93
C VAL A 191 -22.91 -7.22 -5.64
N THR A 192 -23.71 -7.30 -6.70
CA THR A 192 -23.84 -8.51 -7.53
C THR A 192 -22.64 -8.63 -8.48
N ALA A 193 -21.83 -9.67 -8.31
CA ALA A 193 -20.83 -10.03 -9.30
C ALA A 193 -21.48 -10.84 -10.43
N ARG A 194 -21.22 -10.46 -11.69
CA ARG A 194 -21.87 -11.01 -12.88
C ARG A 194 -20.92 -11.79 -13.78
N LYS A 195 -21.46 -12.68 -14.60
CA LYS A 195 -20.68 -13.46 -15.59
C LYS A 195 -20.12 -12.60 -16.73
N GLY A 196 -20.61 -11.38 -16.93
CA GLY A 196 -20.17 -10.46 -17.98
C GLY A 196 -20.31 -8.99 -17.56
N ASN A 197 -19.77 -8.10 -18.36
CA ASN A 197 -19.65 -6.67 -18.09
C ASN A 197 -20.91 -5.87 -18.48
N ALA A 198 -22.10 -6.36 -18.14
CA ALA A 198 -23.36 -5.64 -18.29
C ALA A 198 -24.39 -6.15 -17.26
N GLU A 199 -25.39 -5.32 -16.96
CA GLU A 199 -26.44 -5.67 -15.99
C GLU A 199 -27.34 -6.82 -16.44
N SER A 200 -27.39 -7.10 -17.73
CA SER A 200 -28.18 -8.19 -18.32
C SER A 200 -27.59 -9.59 -18.09
N TYR A 201 -26.31 -9.69 -17.69
CA TYR A 201 -25.70 -10.99 -17.42
C TYR A 201 -26.15 -11.56 -16.09
N GLU A 202 -26.24 -12.87 -16.03
CA GLU A 202 -26.56 -13.61 -14.80
C GLU A 202 -25.50 -13.38 -13.70
N PRO A 203 -25.90 -13.52 -12.42
CA PRO A 203 -24.94 -13.54 -11.31
C PRO A 203 -23.87 -14.63 -11.53
N ALA A 204 -22.63 -14.29 -11.23
CA ALA A 204 -21.49 -15.23 -11.25
C ALA A 204 -21.31 -15.93 -9.90
N LEU A 205 -21.80 -15.31 -8.82
CA LEU A 205 -21.71 -15.81 -7.46
C LEU A 205 -23.12 -16.11 -6.92
N THR A 206 -23.19 -17.03 -5.97
CA THR A 206 -24.45 -17.38 -5.28
C THR A 206 -24.92 -16.27 -4.34
N GLU A 207 -23.97 -15.58 -3.72
CA GLU A 207 -24.23 -14.50 -2.77
C GLU A 207 -23.63 -13.20 -3.31
N ASN A 208 -24.27 -12.09 -2.99
CA ASN A 208 -23.76 -10.77 -3.31
C ASN A 208 -22.59 -10.40 -2.39
N LEU A 209 -21.71 -9.53 -2.89
CA LEU A 209 -20.54 -9.08 -2.15
C LEU A 209 -20.95 -8.02 -1.13
N SER A 210 -20.46 -8.15 0.09
CA SER A 210 -20.62 -7.16 1.16
C SER A 210 -19.58 -6.04 1.03
N GLU A 211 -19.87 -4.89 1.62
CA GLU A 211 -18.87 -3.83 1.78
C GLU A 211 -17.64 -4.35 2.53
N GLY A 212 -16.45 -3.97 2.06
CA GLY A 212 -15.18 -4.41 2.64
C GLY A 212 -14.65 -5.73 2.07
N THR A 213 -15.32 -6.34 1.06
CA THR A 213 -14.80 -7.54 0.40
C THR A 213 -13.59 -7.18 -0.44
N GLU A 214 -12.43 -7.72 -0.07
CA GLU A 214 -11.17 -7.54 -0.81
C GLU A 214 -11.11 -8.46 -2.03
N PHE A 215 -10.51 -7.97 -3.11
CA PHE A 215 -10.35 -8.71 -4.36
C PHE A 215 -9.07 -8.32 -5.10
N ARG A 216 -8.67 -9.16 -6.07
CA ARG A 216 -7.65 -8.84 -7.06
C ARG A 216 -8.34 -8.40 -8.36
N LEU A 217 -7.89 -7.28 -8.93
CA LEU A 217 -8.34 -6.83 -10.25
C LEU A 217 -7.67 -7.66 -11.34
N LEU A 218 -8.46 -8.20 -12.27
CA LEU A 218 -7.97 -8.97 -13.42
C LEU A 218 -8.06 -8.18 -14.73
N ASP A 219 -9.20 -7.48 -14.98
CA ASP A 219 -9.42 -6.66 -16.17
C ASP A 219 -10.29 -5.45 -15.81
N ARG A 220 -10.19 -4.39 -16.61
CA ARG A 220 -11.03 -3.19 -16.49
C ARG A 220 -11.65 -2.87 -17.84
N ARG A 221 -12.95 -2.72 -17.86
CA ARG A 221 -13.76 -2.27 -19.00
C ARG A 221 -14.49 -0.98 -18.62
N PRO A 222 -15.01 -0.20 -19.55
CA PRO A 222 -15.80 0.98 -19.20
C PRO A 222 -16.91 0.66 -18.21
N ASN A 223 -16.85 1.27 -17.01
CA ASN A 223 -17.78 1.11 -15.87
C ASN A 223 -17.78 -0.29 -15.21
N TRP A 224 -16.88 -1.22 -15.57
CA TRP A 224 -16.86 -2.58 -15.05
C TRP A 224 -15.46 -3.05 -14.70
N LEU A 225 -15.34 -3.81 -13.61
CA LEU A 225 -14.12 -4.44 -13.15
C LEU A 225 -14.31 -5.95 -13.13
N LEU A 226 -13.42 -6.69 -13.80
CA LEU A 226 -13.32 -8.13 -13.60
C LEU A 226 -12.44 -8.39 -12.37
N ILE A 227 -13.02 -9.02 -11.38
CA ILE A 227 -12.38 -9.28 -10.11
C ILE A 227 -12.21 -10.77 -9.84
N ARG A 228 -11.21 -11.12 -9.02
CA ARG A 228 -11.02 -12.44 -8.44
C ARG A 228 -11.00 -12.34 -6.94
N LEU A 229 -11.86 -13.09 -6.28
CA LEU A 229 -11.93 -13.21 -4.82
C LEU A 229 -10.80 -14.10 -4.28
N PRO A 230 -10.47 -14.03 -2.97
CA PRO A 230 -9.48 -14.92 -2.34
C PRO A 230 -9.78 -16.41 -2.53
N GLY A 231 -11.06 -16.79 -2.63
CA GLY A 231 -11.50 -18.16 -2.93
C GLY A 231 -11.36 -18.61 -4.40
N GLY A 232 -10.78 -17.76 -5.28
CA GLY A 232 -10.56 -18.05 -6.69
C GLY A 232 -11.76 -17.81 -7.61
N GLN A 233 -12.91 -17.44 -7.06
CA GLN A 233 -14.11 -17.10 -7.82
C GLN A 233 -13.92 -15.77 -8.55
N GLU A 234 -14.50 -15.68 -9.77
CA GLU A 234 -14.38 -14.49 -10.62
C GLU A 234 -15.75 -13.93 -10.99
N GLY A 235 -15.81 -12.63 -11.22
CA GLY A 235 -17.01 -11.97 -11.70
C GLY A 235 -16.79 -10.50 -12.04
N TRP A 236 -17.70 -9.94 -12.80
CA TRP A 236 -17.72 -8.52 -13.15
C TRP A 236 -18.55 -7.75 -12.15
N ILE A 237 -17.99 -6.67 -11.61
CA ILE A 237 -18.70 -5.74 -10.71
C ILE A 237 -18.71 -4.34 -11.31
N PRO A 238 -19.70 -3.49 -10.98
CA PRO A 238 -19.67 -2.08 -11.35
C PRO A 238 -18.45 -1.36 -10.76
N GLU A 239 -17.75 -0.57 -11.56
CA GLU A 239 -16.56 0.17 -11.11
C GLU A 239 -16.87 1.13 -9.94
N LYS A 240 -18.06 1.77 -9.95
CA LYS A 240 -18.50 2.67 -8.88
C LYS A 240 -18.64 1.99 -7.50
N ALA A 241 -18.84 0.68 -7.47
CA ALA A 241 -19.05 -0.10 -6.25
C ALA A 241 -17.74 -0.50 -5.56
N ALA A 242 -16.56 -0.09 -6.09
CA ALA A 242 -15.27 -0.51 -5.56
C ALA A 242 -14.22 0.59 -5.64
N VAL A 243 -13.20 0.47 -4.80
CA VAL A 243 -11.94 1.24 -4.87
C VAL A 243 -10.81 0.27 -5.20
N VAL A 244 -10.01 0.63 -6.23
CA VAL A 244 -8.82 -0.12 -6.64
C VAL A 244 -7.57 0.65 -6.20
N TYR A 245 -6.58 -0.06 -5.65
CA TYR A 245 -5.33 0.49 -5.12
C TYR A 245 -4.10 -0.34 -5.49
#